data_974191ac48cc5e80105e9a261fbed413
#
_entry.id   974191ac48cc5e80105e9a261fbed413
#
_cell.length_a   1.000
_cell.length_b   1.000
_cell.length_c   1.000
_cell.angle_alpha   90.00
_cell.angle_beta   90.00
_cell.angle_gamma   90.00
#
_symmetry.space_group_name_H-M   'P 1'
#
loop_
_entity.id
_entity.type
_entity.pdbx_description
1 polymer ?
#
loop_
_entity_poly.entity_id
_entity_poly.type
_entity_poly.pdbx_seq_one_letter_code
_entity_poly.pdbx_strand_id
1 'polypeptide(L)'
;MNHDATKGPVIAGVDGSAQARSAALWAAGEAYRRRQPLHLVHATGAEGRATDDSAERARAAGHDLLAETAGTVSGRFPDVTLVRRLSPGDPVRALHDEAGTEGTIVVGHRGLGGFGELLLGSVGLGVTAHARVPVVVVRGERDHAATGTVVACVRDEHDHPWVRHVAREALLRHASLRLLNVWNPLSHVGTALTMLDDIDGIAQRRVHEMHQLADALRAEFTGLTVTTEVEGGRSTAGLLVQASREADLVAVGAHRPPLGVGRSVGHTVHALLHHAHCPVEIVPRQVHERSRPREP
;
A
#
# COMPACT_ATOMS: atom_id res chain seq x y z
N MET A 1 5.97 17.40 -11.65
CA MET A 1 5.52 17.79 -10.30
C MET A 1 5.73 16.58 -9.41
N ASN A 2 6.66 16.65 -8.44
CA ASN A 2 6.82 15.59 -7.44
C ASN A 2 5.60 15.64 -6.52
N HIS A 3 4.62 14.77 -6.75
CA HIS A 3 3.53 14.56 -5.81
C HIS A 3 4.10 13.88 -4.57
N ASP A 4 4.23 14.66 -3.49
CA ASP A 4 4.66 14.17 -2.19
C ASP A 4 3.44 13.61 -1.46
N ALA A 5 3.15 12.34 -1.71
CA ALA A 5 1.96 11.64 -1.15
C ALA A 5 1.93 11.63 0.41
N THR A 6 2.99 12.09 1.07
CA THR A 6 2.99 12.26 2.52
C THR A 6 2.39 13.59 2.99
N LYS A 7 2.07 14.50 2.07
CA LYS A 7 1.51 15.83 2.38
C LYS A 7 -0.01 15.88 2.32
N GLY A 8 -0.64 14.89 1.69
CA GLY A 8 -2.09 14.81 1.61
C GLY A 8 -2.72 14.14 2.84
N PRO A 9 -4.07 14.19 2.95
CA PRO A 9 -4.80 13.56 4.04
C PRO A 9 -4.62 12.04 4.05
N VAL A 10 -4.77 11.43 5.22
CA VAL A 10 -4.92 9.97 5.34
C VAL A 10 -6.40 9.65 5.32
N ILE A 11 -6.83 8.73 4.46
CA ILE A 11 -8.23 8.36 4.25
C ILE A 11 -8.45 6.94 4.74
N ALA A 12 -9.33 6.75 5.71
CA ALA A 12 -9.69 5.43 6.21
C ALA A 12 -11.10 5.05 5.78
N GLY A 13 -11.22 3.92 5.07
CA GLY A 13 -12.51 3.31 4.76
C GLY A 13 -13.06 2.57 5.97
N VAL A 14 -14.30 2.89 6.39
CA VAL A 14 -14.96 2.29 7.55
C VAL A 14 -16.31 1.70 7.16
N ASP A 15 -16.60 0.48 7.65
CA ASP A 15 -17.83 -0.25 7.38
C ASP A 15 -18.44 -0.89 8.65
N GLY A 16 -17.84 -0.65 9.82
CA GLY A 16 -18.26 -1.21 11.11
C GLY A 16 -17.58 -2.54 11.46
N SER A 17 -16.83 -3.15 10.55
CA SER A 17 -16.07 -4.36 10.84
C SER A 17 -14.90 -4.10 11.82
N ALA A 18 -14.47 -5.14 12.53
CA ALA A 18 -13.28 -5.07 13.39
C ALA A 18 -12.02 -4.72 12.58
N GLN A 19 -11.93 -5.22 11.35
CA GLN A 19 -10.82 -4.95 10.44
C GLN A 19 -10.77 -3.48 9.98
N ALA A 20 -11.93 -2.89 9.66
CA ALA A 20 -12.03 -1.47 9.33
C ALA A 20 -11.70 -0.58 10.54
N ARG A 21 -12.14 -0.98 11.74
CA ARG A 21 -11.74 -0.29 12.99
C ARG A 21 -10.23 -0.35 13.22
N SER A 22 -9.63 -1.52 12.97
CA SER A 22 -8.17 -1.68 13.04
C SER A 22 -7.46 -0.80 12.01
N ALA A 23 -7.99 -0.71 10.79
CA ALA A 23 -7.47 0.15 9.75
C ALA A 23 -7.57 1.64 10.11
N ALA A 24 -8.71 2.07 10.68
CA ALA A 24 -8.91 3.45 11.12
C ALA A 24 -7.91 3.87 12.22
N LEU A 25 -7.62 2.98 13.16
CA LEU A 25 -6.62 3.26 14.20
C LEU A 25 -5.18 3.24 13.67
N TRP A 26 -4.87 2.37 12.69
CA TRP A 26 -3.59 2.40 12.00
C TRP A 26 -3.43 3.71 11.21
N ALA A 27 -4.47 4.11 10.48
CA ALA A 27 -4.52 5.36 9.73
C ALA A 27 -4.37 6.59 10.63
N ALA A 28 -4.93 6.55 11.85
CA ALA A 28 -4.77 7.62 12.85
C ALA A 28 -3.30 7.76 13.29
N GLY A 29 -2.62 6.65 13.55
CA GLY A 29 -1.18 6.67 13.82
C GLY A 29 -0.36 7.23 12.67
N GLU A 30 -0.79 6.96 11.43
CA GLU A 30 -0.17 7.50 10.22
C GLU A 30 -0.40 9.02 10.10
N ALA A 31 -1.64 9.45 10.25
CA ALA A 31 -2.02 10.86 10.23
C ALA A 31 -1.26 11.67 11.32
N TYR A 32 -1.13 11.10 12.51
CA TYR A 32 -0.35 11.68 13.61
C TYR A 32 1.13 11.87 13.24
N ARG A 33 1.79 10.82 12.71
CA ARG A 33 3.20 10.91 12.29
C ARG A 33 3.44 11.93 11.19
N ARG A 34 2.52 12.00 10.22
CA ARG A 34 2.59 12.93 9.09
C ARG A 34 2.11 14.34 9.43
N ARG A 35 1.47 14.54 10.60
CA ARG A 35 0.77 15.78 10.97
C ARG A 35 -0.27 16.20 9.93
N GLN A 36 -1.01 15.22 9.42
CA GLN A 36 -2.05 15.39 8.41
C GLN A 36 -3.42 15.02 8.99
N PRO A 37 -4.53 15.55 8.44
CA PRO A 37 -5.86 15.15 8.87
C PRO A 37 -6.15 13.69 8.50
N LEU A 38 -6.96 13.02 9.33
CA LEU A 38 -7.56 11.74 9.03
C LEU A 38 -9.01 11.92 8.58
N HIS A 39 -9.31 11.48 7.37
CA HIS A 39 -10.68 11.43 6.86
C HIS A 39 -11.24 10.02 7.03
N LEU A 40 -12.30 9.89 7.85
CA LEU A 40 -13.06 8.66 7.99
C LEU A 40 -14.17 8.65 6.95
N VAL A 41 -14.14 7.70 6.03
CA VAL A 41 -15.09 7.60 4.91
C VAL A 41 -15.95 6.36 5.06
N HIS A 42 -17.26 6.55 5.09
CA HIS A 42 -18.24 5.47 4.96
C HIS A 42 -19.08 5.67 3.70
N ALA A 43 -19.30 4.60 2.95
CA ALA A 43 -20.14 4.61 1.76
C ALA A 43 -21.31 3.64 1.94
N THR A 44 -22.56 4.15 1.79
CA THR A 44 -23.76 3.34 2.01
C THR A 44 -24.10 2.43 0.83
N GLY A 45 -23.56 2.70 -0.38
CA GLY A 45 -23.90 1.97 -1.60
C GLY A 45 -25.35 2.09 -2.04
N ALA A 46 -26.09 3.07 -1.50
CA ALA A 46 -27.53 3.23 -1.67
C ALA A 46 -27.91 4.06 -2.92
N GLU A 47 -26.93 4.53 -3.69
CA GLU A 47 -27.17 5.39 -4.86
C GLU A 47 -28.04 4.68 -5.89
N GLY A 48 -29.23 5.26 -6.16
CA GLY A 48 -30.16 4.81 -7.20
C GLY A 48 -30.91 3.49 -6.95
N ARG A 49 -30.79 2.87 -5.77
CA ARG A 49 -31.41 1.57 -5.46
C ARG A 49 -32.33 1.56 -4.24
N ALA A 50 -32.31 2.62 -3.46
CA ALA A 50 -33.05 2.67 -2.19
C ALA A 50 -34.35 3.46 -2.34
N THR A 51 -35.41 3.04 -1.63
CA THR A 51 -36.57 3.91 -1.33
C THR A 51 -36.11 5.03 -0.40
N ASP A 52 -36.81 6.19 -0.41
CA ASP A 52 -36.42 7.34 0.42
C ASP A 52 -36.24 6.97 1.90
N ASP A 53 -37.09 6.11 2.41
CA ASP A 53 -37.05 5.63 3.80
C ASP A 53 -35.86 4.73 4.11
N SER A 54 -35.43 3.89 3.14
CA SER A 54 -34.28 3.02 3.31
C SER A 54 -32.95 3.80 3.16
N ALA A 55 -32.93 4.80 2.29
CA ALA A 55 -31.80 5.69 2.12
C ALA A 55 -31.58 6.55 3.37
N GLU A 56 -32.65 7.06 4.00
CA GLU A 56 -32.56 7.84 5.24
C GLU A 56 -32.03 7.00 6.41
N ARG A 57 -32.55 5.77 6.57
CA ARG A 57 -32.02 4.83 7.59
C ARG A 57 -30.55 4.48 7.36
N ALA A 58 -30.13 4.21 6.12
CA ALA A 58 -28.73 3.95 5.80
C ALA A 58 -27.84 5.16 6.08
N ARG A 59 -28.34 6.37 5.82
CA ARG A 59 -27.64 7.63 6.11
C ARG A 59 -27.48 7.84 7.62
N ALA A 60 -28.53 7.65 8.40
CA ALA A 60 -28.48 7.75 9.85
C ALA A 60 -27.49 6.75 10.46
N ALA A 61 -27.59 5.48 10.09
CA ALA A 61 -26.67 4.43 10.53
C ALA A 61 -25.20 4.73 10.14
N GLY A 62 -24.99 5.30 8.95
CA GLY A 62 -23.65 5.72 8.51
C GLY A 62 -23.08 6.87 9.33
N HIS A 63 -23.88 7.82 9.75
CA HIS A 63 -23.46 8.89 10.65
C HIS A 63 -23.10 8.37 12.04
N ASP A 64 -23.89 7.45 12.59
CA ASP A 64 -23.64 6.82 13.89
C ASP A 64 -22.33 6.03 13.86
N LEU A 65 -22.10 5.24 12.82
CA LEU A 65 -20.85 4.50 12.60
C LEU A 65 -19.63 5.42 12.54
N LEU A 66 -19.73 6.51 11.78
CA LEU A 66 -18.65 7.49 11.68
C LEU A 66 -18.40 8.19 13.02
N ALA A 67 -19.44 8.47 13.81
CA ALA A 67 -19.32 9.08 15.13
C ALA A 67 -18.63 8.11 16.12
N GLU A 68 -19.06 6.85 16.16
CA GLU A 68 -18.45 5.80 17.00
C GLU A 68 -16.95 5.62 16.68
N THR A 69 -16.65 5.49 15.37
CA THR A 69 -15.26 5.32 14.91
C THR A 69 -14.41 6.54 15.26
N ALA A 70 -14.95 7.75 15.07
CA ALA A 70 -14.26 8.99 15.43
C ALA A 70 -13.99 9.06 16.94
N GLY A 71 -14.95 8.67 17.79
CA GLY A 71 -14.78 8.59 19.24
C GLY A 71 -13.64 7.61 19.62
N THR A 72 -13.60 6.44 18.99
CA THR A 72 -12.53 5.45 19.22
C THR A 72 -11.17 5.99 18.85
N VAL A 73 -11.07 6.69 17.70
CA VAL A 73 -9.81 7.29 17.23
C VAL A 73 -9.39 8.43 18.14
N SER A 74 -10.29 9.36 18.48
CA SER A 74 -9.98 10.52 19.34
C SER A 74 -9.53 10.09 20.74
N GLY A 75 -10.09 8.99 21.27
CA GLY A 75 -9.66 8.44 22.57
C GLY A 75 -8.21 8.00 22.59
N ARG A 76 -7.62 7.61 21.45
CA ARG A 76 -6.23 7.15 21.34
C ARG A 76 -5.29 8.18 20.70
N PHE A 77 -5.81 9.04 19.84
CA PHE A 77 -5.05 10.04 19.09
C PHE A 77 -5.77 11.40 19.16
N PRO A 78 -5.79 12.05 20.33
CA PRO A 78 -6.57 13.29 20.55
C PRO A 78 -6.10 14.45 19.67
N ASP A 79 -4.82 14.46 19.28
CA ASP A 79 -4.23 15.54 18.49
C ASP A 79 -4.45 15.39 16.98
N VAL A 80 -5.07 14.29 16.53
CA VAL A 80 -5.34 14.07 15.10
C VAL A 80 -6.62 14.81 14.70
N THR A 81 -6.51 15.68 13.70
CA THR A 81 -7.67 16.35 13.11
C THR A 81 -8.51 15.31 12.34
N LEU A 82 -9.78 15.13 12.77
CA LEU A 82 -10.71 14.18 12.17
C LEU A 82 -11.72 14.87 11.26
N VAL A 83 -11.91 14.30 10.07
CA VAL A 83 -12.96 14.68 9.13
C VAL A 83 -13.83 13.45 8.86
N ARG A 84 -15.15 13.58 9.00
CA ARG A 84 -16.13 12.51 8.73
C ARG A 84 -16.76 12.74 7.37
N ARG A 85 -16.76 11.72 6.51
CA ARG A 85 -17.33 11.74 5.16
C ARG A 85 -18.27 10.58 4.97
N LEU A 86 -19.54 10.90 4.73
CA LEU A 86 -20.56 9.94 4.35
C LEU A 86 -20.81 10.08 2.84
N SER A 87 -20.72 8.97 2.09
CA SER A 87 -21.00 8.91 0.65
C SER A 87 -22.21 8.01 0.38
N PRO A 88 -23.16 8.40 -0.47
CA PRO A 88 -24.23 7.51 -0.90
C PRO A 88 -23.78 6.48 -1.94
N GLY A 89 -22.64 6.71 -2.59
CA GLY A 89 -22.17 5.97 -3.76
C GLY A 89 -21.33 4.73 -3.46
N ASP A 90 -20.60 4.31 -4.49
CA ASP A 90 -19.67 3.17 -4.43
C ASP A 90 -18.49 3.47 -3.52
N PRO A 91 -18.10 2.53 -2.61
CA PRO A 91 -17.04 2.77 -1.65
C PRO A 91 -15.65 2.95 -2.28
N VAL A 92 -15.35 2.24 -3.39
CA VAL A 92 -14.05 2.36 -4.06
C VAL A 92 -13.90 3.76 -4.66
N ARG A 93 -14.96 4.22 -5.32
CA ARG A 93 -15.00 5.57 -5.91
C ARG A 93 -14.92 6.64 -4.82
N ALA A 94 -15.72 6.52 -3.76
CA ALA A 94 -15.73 7.48 -2.66
C ALA A 94 -14.36 7.66 -2.01
N LEU A 95 -13.61 6.56 -1.81
CA LEU A 95 -12.27 6.59 -1.24
C LEU A 95 -11.26 7.27 -2.19
N HIS A 96 -11.33 6.99 -3.49
CA HIS A 96 -10.45 7.63 -4.48
C HIS A 96 -10.77 9.11 -4.66
N ASP A 97 -12.04 9.49 -4.68
CA ASP A 97 -12.47 10.89 -4.81
C ASP A 97 -12.01 11.71 -3.59
N GLU A 98 -12.12 11.16 -2.37
CA GLU A 98 -11.66 11.81 -1.15
C GLU A 98 -10.12 11.90 -1.08
N ALA A 99 -9.41 10.90 -1.59
CA ALA A 99 -7.94 10.90 -1.61
C ALA A 99 -7.35 11.89 -2.63
N GLY A 100 -8.08 12.17 -3.69
CA GLY A 100 -7.60 13.04 -4.76
C GLY A 100 -6.30 12.53 -5.38
N THR A 101 -5.26 13.38 -5.43
CA THR A 101 -3.95 13.08 -6.03
C THR A 101 -2.81 12.97 -5.02
N GLU A 102 -3.04 13.31 -3.75
CA GLU A 102 -1.98 13.43 -2.73
C GLU A 102 -2.28 12.63 -1.45
N GLY A 103 -3.51 12.14 -1.29
CA GLY A 103 -3.91 11.37 -0.12
C GLY A 103 -3.32 9.96 -0.10
N THR A 104 -3.47 9.29 1.05
CA THR A 104 -3.17 7.86 1.21
C THR A 104 -4.42 7.15 1.67
N ILE A 105 -4.85 6.11 0.95
CA ILE A 105 -6.03 5.32 1.30
C ILE A 105 -5.62 4.17 2.22
N VAL A 106 -6.37 3.98 3.30
CA VAL A 106 -6.16 2.90 4.26
C VAL A 106 -7.46 2.10 4.41
N VAL A 107 -7.39 0.81 4.22
CA VAL A 107 -8.54 -0.10 4.35
C VAL A 107 -8.18 -1.36 5.13
N GLY A 108 -9.17 -1.98 5.76
CA GLY A 108 -9.02 -3.32 6.32
C GLY A 108 -8.93 -4.37 5.21
N HIS A 109 -8.30 -5.50 5.51
CA HIS A 109 -8.23 -6.60 4.55
C HIS A 109 -9.59 -7.27 4.31
N ARG A 110 -10.58 -7.09 5.21
CA ARG A 110 -11.96 -7.59 5.10
C ARG A 110 -12.95 -6.57 5.59
N GLY A 111 -14.21 -6.71 5.16
CA GLY A 111 -15.38 -5.95 5.63
C GLY A 111 -16.51 -6.88 6.09
N LEU A 112 -17.68 -6.30 6.37
CA LEU A 112 -18.87 -7.02 6.87
C LEU A 112 -19.46 -8.03 5.89
N GLY A 113 -19.24 -7.88 4.57
CA GLY A 113 -19.88 -8.66 3.50
C GLY A 113 -19.09 -9.88 3.01
N GLY A 114 -17.99 -10.27 3.64
CA GLY A 114 -17.11 -11.33 3.14
C GLY A 114 -17.56 -12.73 3.56
N PHE A 115 -17.67 -13.66 2.58
CA PHE A 115 -17.66 -15.10 2.88
C PHE A 115 -16.40 -15.41 3.68
N GLY A 116 -16.54 -16.25 4.75
CA GLY A 116 -15.45 -16.56 5.68
C GLY A 116 -14.15 -17.09 5.05
N GLU A 117 -14.23 -17.59 3.83
CA GLU A 117 -13.11 -18.16 3.07
C GLU A 117 -12.34 -17.13 2.23
N LEU A 118 -12.92 -15.94 1.95
CA LEU A 118 -12.24 -14.89 1.17
C LEU A 118 -11.27 -14.11 2.06
N LEU A 119 -9.98 -14.16 1.73
CA LEU A 119 -8.91 -13.52 2.49
C LEU A 119 -8.82 -11.99 2.26
N LEU A 120 -9.45 -11.45 1.21
CA LEU A 120 -9.47 -10.03 0.88
C LEU A 120 -10.88 -9.58 0.47
N GLY A 121 -11.35 -8.45 1.00
CA GLY A 121 -12.64 -7.86 0.68
C GLY A 121 -12.66 -7.16 -0.69
N SER A 122 -13.87 -7.02 -1.26
CA SER A 122 -14.08 -6.38 -2.57
C SER A 122 -13.60 -4.92 -2.63
N VAL A 123 -13.79 -4.16 -1.54
CA VAL A 123 -13.33 -2.76 -1.45
C VAL A 123 -11.81 -2.71 -1.43
N GLY A 124 -11.14 -3.52 -0.61
CA GLY A 124 -9.67 -3.59 -0.56
C GLY A 124 -9.07 -3.95 -1.92
N LEU A 125 -9.64 -4.95 -2.61
CA LEU A 125 -9.22 -5.32 -3.95
C LEU A 125 -9.50 -4.19 -4.96
N GLY A 126 -10.67 -3.56 -4.89
CA GLY A 126 -11.08 -2.50 -5.80
C GLY A 126 -10.18 -1.27 -5.72
N VAL A 127 -9.91 -0.75 -4.50
CA VAL A 127 -9.03 0.42 -4.33
C VAL A 127 -7.60 0.13 -4.76
N THR A 128 -7.11 -1.10 -4.49
CA THR A 128 -5.75 -1.51 -4.88
C THR A 128 -5.61 -1.65 -6.40
N ALA A 129 -6.58 -2.27 -7.07
CA ALA A 129 -6.56 -2.46 -8.53
C ALA A 129 -6.61 -1.13 -9.29
N HIS A 130 -7.16 -0.09 -8.70
CA HIS A 130 -7.29 1.24 -9.29
C HIS A 130 -6.40 2.29 -8.64
N ALA A 131 -5.42 1.90 -7.84
CA ALA A 131 -4.58 2.79 -7.07
C ALA A 131 -3.98 3.92 -7.92
N ARG A 132 -4.31 5.17 -7.57
CA ARG A 132 -3.73 6.40 -8.13
C ARG A 132 -2.86 7.11 -7.11
N VAL A 133 -3.08 6.81 -5.85
CA VAL A 133 -2.36 7.24 -4.64
C VAL A 133 -1.92 6.00 -3.87
N PRO A 134 -1.02 6.10 -2.89
CA PRO A 134 -0.67 4.97 -2.04
C PRO A 134 -1.91 4.37 -1.37
N VAL A 135 -2.00 3.04 -1.37
CA VAL A 135 -3.07 2.27 -0.74
C VAL A 135 -2.46 1.32 0.26
N VAL A 136 -2.87 1.43 1.52
CA VAL A 136 -2.47 0.52 2.59
C VAL A 136 -3.62 -0.41 2.94
N VAL A 137 -3.36 -1.71 2.86
CA VAL A 137 -4.26 -2.74 3.36
C VAL A 137 -3.74 -3.22 4.70
N VAL A 138 -4.48 -2.91 5.77
CA VAL A 138 -4.09 -3.26 7.14
C VAL A 138 -4.39 -4.72 7.39
N ARG A 139 -3.35 -5.46 7.74
CA ARG A 139 -3.33 -6.89 8.06
C ARG A 139 -2.50 -7.14 9.30
N GLY A 140 -2.56 -8.38 9.77
CA GLY A 140 -1.83 -8.80 10.98
C GLY A 140 -2.60 -8.47 12.26
N GLU A 141 -2.22 -9.14 13.32
CA GLU A 141 -2.69 -8.87 14.66
C GLU A 141 -1.84 -7.75 15.27
N ARG A 142 -2.48 -6.84 16.00
CA ARG A 142 -1.82 -5.64 16.56
C ARG A 142 -0.84 -5.91 17.70
N ASP A 143 -0.77 -7.14 18.18
CA ASP A 143 -0.03 -7.49 19.40
C ASP A 143 1.47 -7.76 19.18
N HIS A 144 1.98 -7.57 17.95
CA HIS A 144 3.42 -7.66 17.74
C HIS A 144 4.08 -6.33 18.10
N ALA A 145 5.13 -6.42 18.91
CA ALA A 145 6.03 -5.29 19.15
C ALA A 145 6.57 -4.79 17.80
N ALA A 146 6.68 -3.46 17.67
CA ALA A 146 7.25 -2.88 16.45
C ALA A 146 8.64 -3.47 16.19
N THR A 147 8.87 -3.93 14.96
CA THR A 147 10.16 -4.50 14.55
C THR A 147 11.18 -3.42 14.20
N GLY A 148 10.71 -2.19 14.00
CA GLY A 148 11.53 -1.07 13.56
C GLY A 148 12.02 -1.23 12.12
N THR A 149 11.31 -2.01 11.29
CA THR A 149 11.71 -2.29 9.91
C THR A 149 10.56 -2.07 8.93
N VAL A 150 10.85 -1.31 7.88
CA VAL A 150 10.00 -1.19 6.68
C VAL A 150 10.68 -1.93 5.54
N VAL A 151 9.97 -2.81 4.84
CA VAL A 151 10.50 -3.55 3.69
C VAL A 151 9.93 -2.98 2.40
N ALA A 152 10.81 -2.61 1.45
CA ALA A 152 10.44 -2.24 0.10
C ALA A 152 10.84 -3.35 -0.88
N CYS A 153 9.88 -3.92 -1.61
CA CYS A 153 10.15 -4.91 -2.65
C CYS A 153 10.56 -4.20 -3.94
N VAL A 154 11.86 -4.18 -4.22
CA VAL A 154 12.47 -3.46 -5.34
C VAL A 154 12.84 -4.42 -6.45
N ARG A 155 12.57 -4.06 -7.72
CA ARG A 155 12.96 -4.87 -8.88
C ARG A 155 14.24 -4.40 -9.51
N ASP A 156 14.39 -3.10 -9.66
CA ASP A 156 15.49 -2.45 -10.35
C ASP A 156 15.63 -0.98 -9.93
N GLU A 157 16.63 -0.29 -10.46
CA GLU A 157 16.90 1.12 -10.19
C GLU A 157 15.76 2.08 -10.59
N HIS A 158 14.90 1.70 -11.54
CA HIS A 158 13.76 2.52 -11.97
C HIS A 158 12.66 2.59 -10.89
N ASP A 159 12.79 1.81 -9.82
CA ASP A 159 11.89 1.85 -8.67
C ASP A 159 12.17 3.03 -7.72
N HIS A 160 13.29 3.74 -7.90
CA HIS A 160 13.69 4.88 -7.07
C HIS A 160 12.55 5.89 -6.77
N PRO A 161 11.70 6.33 -7.74
CA PRO A 161 10.68 7.33 -7.45
C PRO A 161 9.65 6.91 -6.39
N TRP A 162 9.20 5.66 -6.41
CA TRP A 162 8.25 5.18 -5.41
C TRP A 162 8.93 4.72 -4.11
N VAL A 163 10.16 4.23 -4.21
CA VAL A 163 10.96 3.84 -3.02
C VAL A 163 11.29 5.07 -2.17
N ARG A 164 11.46 6.25 -2.76
CA ARG A 164 11.60 7.52 -2.01
C ARG A 164 10.40 7.81 -1.11
N HIS A 165 9.18 7.50 -1.55
CA HIS A 165 8.00 7.59 -0.70
C HIS A 165 8.13 6.66 0.50
N VAL A 166 8.51 5.41 0.28
CA VAL A 166 8.69 4.41 1.36
C VAL A 166 9.85 4.78 2.29
N ALA A 167 10.93 5.37 1.77
CA ALA A 167 12.04 5.87 2.59
C ALA A 167 11.57 6.97 3.57
N ARG A 168 10.71 7.88 3.12
CA ARG A 168 10.10 8.89 3.98
C ARG A 168 9.19 8.27 5.03
N GLU A 169 8.40 7.25 4.66
CA GLU A 169 7.58 6.49 5.59
C GLU A 169 8.41 5.82 6.68
N ALA A 170 9.53 5.19 6.31
CA ALA A 170 10.44 4.57 7.28
C ALA A 170 11.04 5.62 8.23
N LEU A 171 11.46 6.78 7.70
CA LEU A 171 12.00 7.87 8.51
C LEU A 171 10.97 8.41 9.51
N LEU A 172 9.71 8.63 9.09
CA LEU A 172 8.62 9.09 9.96
C LEU A 172 8.26 8.08 11.06
N ARG A 173 8.54 6.79 10.83
CA ARG A 173 8.36 5.72 11.81
C ARG A 173 9.57 5.50 12.72
N HIS A 174 10.67 6.21 12.49
CA HIS A 174 11.97 5.93 13.12
C HIS A 174 12.42 4.48 12.89
N ALA A 175 12.12 3.94 11.72
CA ALA A 175 12.41 2.57 11.31
C ALA A 175 13.56 2.53 10.30
N SER A 176 14.22 1.38 10.19
CA SER A 176 15.14 1.09 9.10
C SER A 176 14.36 0.74 7.82
N LEU A 177 14.93 1.03 6.66
CA LEU A 177 14.43 0.60 5.37
C LEU A 177 15.25 -0.58 4.84
N ARG A 178 14.60 -1.72 4.63
CA ARG A 178 15.19 -2.88 3.97
C ARG A 178 14.72 -2.94 2.51
N LEU A 179 15.65 -2.77 1.57
CA LEU A 179 15.41 -2.95 0.14
C LEU A 179 15.57 -4.43 -0.19
N LEU A 180 14.49 -5.12 -0.48
CA LEU A 180 14.48 -6.54 -0.81
C LEU A 180 14.28 -6.71 -2.31
N ASN A 181 15.29 -7.23 -3.00
CA ASN A 181 15.20 -7.66 -4.40
C ASN A 181 15.09 -9.18 -4.45
N VAL A 182 13.99 -9.67 -5.00
CA VAL A 182 13.80 -11.10 -5.23
C VAL A 182 13.77 -11.38 -6.72
N TRP A 183 14.63 -12.26 -7.18
CA TRP A 183 14.71 -12.65 -8.56
C TRP A 183 14.64 -14.17 -8.74
N ASN A 184 14.12 -14.62 -9.87
CA ASN A 184 14.03 -16.03 -10.19
C ASN A 184 15.09 -16.40 -11.22
N PRO A 185 16.16 -17.13 -10.86
CA PRO A 185 17.19 -17.56 -11.79
C PRO A 185 16.64 -18.36 -12.98
N LEU A 186 15.56 -19.14 -12.73
CA LEU A 186 14.96 -20.00 -13.75
C LEU A 186 14.11 -19.25 -14.77
N SER A 187 13.68 -18.02 -14.50
CA SER A 187 12.89 -17.23 -15.46
C SER A 187 13.71 -16.77 -16.68
N HIS A 188 15.03 -16.89 -16.62
CA HIS A 188 15.97 -16.55 -17.69
C HIS A 188 16.49 -17.79 -18.42
N VAL A 189 16.11 -19.00 -18.04
CA VAL A 189 16.56 -20.29 -18.58
C VAL A 189 15.80 -20.67 -19.89
N GLY A 190 15.48 -19.72 -20.74
CA GLY A 190 14.80 -19.99 -22.03
C GLY A 190 15.72 -20.28 -23.22
N THR A 191 17.01 -20.15 -23.12
CA THR A 191 17.97 -20.37 -24.23
C THR A 191 19.31 -20.90 -23.74
N ALA A 192 19.50 -22.22 -23.90
CA ALA A 192 20.76 -22.99 -24.03
C ALA A 192 22.00 -22.67 -23.17
N LEU A 193 22.44 -23.64 -22.41
CA LEU A 193 23.81 -24.12 -22.09
C LEU A 193 25.01 -23.17 -21.78
N THR A 194 24.87 -21.85 -21.79
CA THR A 194 25.94 -20.88 -21.46
C THR A 194 25.83 -20.27 -20.06
N MET A 195 25.24 -20.91 -19.08
CA MET A 195 24.39 -20.24 -18.11
C MET A 195 24.84 -20.16 -16.65
N LEU A 196 25.87 -20.84 -16.23
CA LEU A 196 26.32 -20.72 -14.83
C LEU A 196 27.10 -19.41 -14.60
N ASP A 197 27.97 -19.04 -15.57
CA ASP A 197 28.72 -17.78 -15.52
C ASP A 197 27.81 -16.55 -15.68
N ASP A 198 26.69 -16.67 -16.42
CA ASP A 198 25.70 -15.59 -16.58
C ASP A 198 24.85 -15.36 -15.33
N ILE A 199 24.56 -16.40 -14.55
CA ILE A 199 23.76 -16.30 -13.32
C ILE A 199 24.50 -15.48 -12.26
N ASP A 200 25.79 -15.73 -12.06
CA ASP A 200 26.60 -14.98 -11.10
C ASP A 200 26.76 -13.52 -11.54
N GLY A 201 26.95 -13.27 -12.83
CA GLY A 201 27.01 -11.92 -13.39
C GLY A 201 25.70 -11.14 -13.23
N ILE A 202 24.55 -11.81 -13.38
CA ILE A 202 23.22 -11.20 -13.13
C ILE A 202 23.07 -10.88 -11.65
N ALA A 203 23.40 -11.80 -10.76
CA ALA A 203 23.31 -11.60 -9.32
C ALA A 203 24.17 -10.41 -8.86
N GLN A 204 25.43 -10.34 -9.34
CA GLN A 204 26.34 -9.24 -9.02
C GLN A 204 25.82 -7.87 -9.51
N ARG A 205 25.27 -7.80 -10.72
CA ARG A 205 24.65 -6.57 -11.24
C ARG A 205 23.49 -6.11 -10.35
N ARG A 206 22.61 -7.02 -9.94
CA ARG A 206 21.49 -6.70 -9.05
C ARG A 206 21.94 -6.20 -7.68
N VAL A 207 22.95 -6.82 -7.10
CA VAL A 207 23.56 -6.35 -5.86
C VAL A 207 24.12 -4.93 -6.03
N HIS A 208 24.81 -4.67 -7.14
CA HIS A 208 25.35 -3.36 -7.44
C HIS A 208 24.25 -2.29 -7.60
N GLU A 209 23.20 -2.58 -8.38
CA GLU A 209 22.04 -1.70 -8.57
C GLU A 209 21.34 -1.39 -7.23
N MET A 210 21.17 -2.40 -6.37
CA MET A 210 20.58 -2.21 -5.04
C MET A 210 21.44 -1.35 -4.13
N HIS A 211 22.76 -1.50 -4.16
CA HIS A 211 23.68 -0.64 -3.43
C HIS A 211 23.62 0.81 -3.91
N GLN A 212 23.61 1.04 -5.23
CA GLN A 212 23.47 2.39 -5.80
C GLN A 212 22.17 3.06 -5.36
N LEU A 213 21.06 2.32 -5.38
CA LEU A 213 19.78 2.81 -4.90
C LEU A 213 19.83 3.15 -3.41
N ALA A 214 20.41 2.28 -2.58
CA ALA A 214 20.56 2.52 -1.16
C ALA A 214 21.43 3.75 -0.86
N ASP A 215 22.52 3.95 -1.59
CA ASP A 215 23.41 5.09 -1.41
C ASP A 215 22.73 6.40 -1.82
N ALA A 216 21.94 6.40 -2.90
CA ALA A 216 21.13 7.54 -3.29
C ALA A 216 20.10 7.91 -2.21
N LEU A 217 19.44 6.92 -1.61
CA LEU A 217 18.47 7.14 -0.52
C LEU A 217 19.14 7.63 0.76
N ARG A 218 20.31 7.09 1.14
CA ARG A 218 21.09 7.56 2.30
C ARG A 218 21.54 9.01 2.14
N ALA A 219 21.94 9.39 0.92
CA ALA A 219 22.32 10.78 0.62
C ALA A 219 21.14 11.74 0.71
N GLU A 220 19.93 11.31 0.31
CA GLU A 220 18.72 12.13 0.35
C GLU A 220 18.08 12.19 1.73
N PHE A 221 18.03 11.06 2.45
CA PHE A 221 17.34 10.93 3.74
C PHE A 221 18.35 10.77 4.88
N THR A 222 18.88 11.90 5.36
CA THR A 222 19.83 11.91 6.49
C THR A 222 19.21 11.26 7.73
N GLY A 223 19.92 10.30 8.32
CA GLY A 223 19.49 9.57 9.51
C GLY A 223 18.64 8.31 9.21
N LEU A 224 18.32 8.02 7.94
CA LEU A 224 17.67 6.77 7.57
C LEU A 224 18.70 5.64 7.43
N THR A 225 18.52 4.57 8.20
CA THR A 225 19.28 3.33 7.98
C THR A 225 18.67 2.56 6.81
N VAL A 226 19.45 2.35 5.75
CA VAL A 226 19.03 1.58 4.57
C VAL A 226 19.90 0.34 4.44
N THR A 227 19.28 -0.84 4.35
CA THR A 227 19.95 -2.12 4.09
C THR A 227 19.45 -2.70 2.77
N THR A 228 20.27 -3.52 2.13
CA THR A 228 19.94 -4.18 0.87
C THR A 228 20.04 -5.69 1.01
N GLU A 229 19.12 -6.39 0.39
CA GLU A 229 19.08 -7.84 0.35
C GLU A 229 18.68 -8.29 -1.06
N VAL A 230 19.46 -9.19 -1.65
CA VAL A 230 19.20 -9.76 -2.98
C VAL A 230 19.06 -11.26 -2.83
N GLU A 231 17.85 -11.76 -3.02
CA GLU A 231 17.55 -13.18 -2.88
C GLU A 231 17.18 -13.83 -4.21
N GLY A 232 17.81 -14.98 -4.48
CA GLY A 232 17.42 -15.88 -5.55
C GLY A 232 16.37 -16.88 -5.06
N GLY A 233 15.20 -16.90 -5.69
CA GLY A 233 14.14 -17.83 -5.26
C GLY A 233 13.12 -18.17 -6.33
N ARG A 234 12.48 -19.34 -6.17
CA ARG A 234 11.42 -19.80 -7.08
C ARG A 234 10.11 -19.02 -6.92
N SER A 235 9.89 -18.38 -5.77
CA SER A 235 8.65 -17.66 -5.46
C SER A 235 8.94 -16.31 -4.79
N THR A 236 8.92 -15.25 -5.57
CA THR A 236 8.98 -13.87 -5.05
C THR A 236 7.88 -13.62 -4.02
N ALA A 237 6.67 -14.09 -4.27
CA ALA A 237 5.54 -13.92 -3.37
C ALA A 237 5.79 -14.60 -2.01
N GLY A 238 6.33 -15.82 -2.00
CA GLY A 238 6.62 -16.55 -0.77
C GLY A 238 7.68 -15.86 0.10
N LEU A 239 8.76 -15.40 -0.51
CA LEU A 239 9.84 -14.68 0.20
C LEU A 239 9.34 -13.36 0.79
N LEU A 240 8.51 -12.61 0.06
CA LEU A 240 7.92 -11.37 0.57
C LEU A 240 6.92 -11.60 1.70
N VAL A 241 6.11 -12.67 1.62
CA VAL A 241 5.23 -13.07 2.72
C VAL A 241 6.05 -13.44 3.95
N GLN A 242 7.18 -14.13 3.78
CA GLN A 242 8.09 -14.42 4.89
C GLN A 242 8.70 -13.14 5.47
N ALA A 243 9.19 -12.24 4.64
CA ALA A 243 9.75 -10.95 5.07
C ALA A 243 8.74 -10.09 5.84
N SER A 244 7.43 -10.22 5.56
CA SER A 244 6.38 -9.49 6.27
C SER A 244 6.21 -9.88 7.74
N ARG A 245 6.80 -11.00 8.19
CA ARG A 245 6.79 -11.39 9.62
C ARG A 245 7.73 -10.54 10.47
N GLU A 246 8.75 -9.97 9.83
CA GLU A 246 9.81 -9.21 10.48
C GLU A 246 9.74 -7.72 10.10
N ALA A 247 8.58 -7.26 9.61
CA ALA A 247 8.37 -5.90 9.16
C ALA A 247 7.13 -5.27 9.78
N ASP A 248 7.21 -3.97 10.03
CA ASP A 248 6.07 -3.14 10.44
C ASP A 248 5.20 -2.71 9.25
N LEU A 249 5.80 -2.74 8.04
CA LEU A 249 5.16 -2.40 6.78
C LEU A 249 5.94 -3.06 5.63
N VAL A 250 5.22 -3.67 4.69
CA VAL A 250 5.78 -4.11 3.41
C VAL A 250 5.22 -3.23 2.30
N ALA A 251 6.09 -2.60 1.52
CA ALA A 251 5.71 -1.77 0.39
C ALA A 251 6.09 -2.40 -0.95
N VAL A 252 5.18 -2.29 -1.92
CA VAL A 252 5.37 -2.77 -3.29
C VAL A 252 4.95 -1.72 -4.31
N GLY A 253 5.72 -1.56 -5.38
CA GLY A 253 5.35 -0.70 -6.48
C GLY A 253 4.27 -1.32 -7.36
N ALA A 254 3.14 -0.63 -7.56
CA ALA A 254 2.08 -1.07 -8.46
C ALA A 254 2.51 -0.96 -9.91
N HIS A 255 2.37 -2.05 -10.67
CA HIS A 255 2.57 -2.02 -12.13
C HIS A 255 1.24 -1.76 -12.82
N ARG A 256 1.17 -0.70 -13.64
CA ARG A 256 0.04 -0.54 -14.57
C ARG A 256 0.40 -1.27 -15.86
N PRO A 257 -0.39 -2.26 -16.30
CA PRO A 257 -0.19 -2.83 -17.62
C PRO A 257 -0.43 -1.75 -18.68
N PRO A 258 0.43 -1.63 -19.72
CA PRO A 258 0.38 -0.51 -20.69
C PRO A 258 -0.86 -0.48 -21.56
N LEU A 259 -1.71 -1.49 -21.58
CA LEU A 259 -2.84 -1.63 -22.51
C LEU A 259 -4.23 -1.68 -21.86
N GLY A 260 -4.36 -1.38 -20.56
CA GLY A 260 -5.70 -1.25 -19.95
C GLY A 260 -6.59 -2.51 -19.97
N VAL A 261 -6.10 -3.63 -20.48
CA VAL A 261 -6.84 -4.89 -20.59
C VAL A 261 -6.45 -5.76 -19.38
N GLY A 262 -7.41 -5.93 -18.46
CA GLY A 262 -7.26 -6.77 -17.28
C GLY A 262 -6.74 -5.98 -16.08
N ARG A 263 -7.66 -5.53 -15.23
CA ARG A 263 -7.41 -4.91 -13.92
C ARG A 263 -7.02 -5.97 -12.89
N SER A 264 -5.95 -6.74 -13.13
CA SER A 264 -5.48 -7.72 -12.15
C SER A 264 -4.36 -7.10 -11.31
N VAL A 265 -4.54 -7.16 -10.02
CA VAL A 265 -3.47 -6.98 -9.05
C VAL A 265 -2.44 -8.07 -9.33
N GLY A 266 -1.18 -7.70 -9.60
CA GLY A 266 -0.14 -8.66 -9.95
C GLY A 266 -0.03 -9.79 -8.92
N HIS A 267 0.40 -10.98 -9.35
CA HIS A 267 0.44 -12.20 -8.50
C HIS A 267 1.14 -11.96 -7.14
N THR A 268 2.24 -11.24 -7.12
CA THR A 268 2.99 -10.91 -5.89
C THR A 268 2.17 -10.04 -4.95
N VAL A 269 1.53 -8.98 -5.47
CA VAL A 269 0.67 -8.09 -4.67
C VAL A 269 -0.53 -8.87 -4.15
N HIS A 270 -1.16 -9.69 -4.99
CA HIS A 270 -2.27 -10.55 -4.59
C HIS A 270 -1.86 -11.47 -3.42
N ALA A 271 -0.72 -12.15 -3.51
CA ALA A 271 -0.24 -13.02 -2.45
C ALA A 271 0.03 -12.27 -1.13
N LEU A 272 0.64 -11.07 -1.19
CA LEU A 272 0.85 -10.23 -0.02
C LEU A 272 -0.48 -9.79 0.60
N LEU A 273 -1.44 -9.33 -0.22
CA LEU A 273 -2.76 -8.93 0.25
C LEU A 273 -3.52 -10.08 0.91
N HIS A 274 -3.20 -11.34 0.59
CA HIS A 274 -3.83 -12.52 1.19
C HIS A 274 -3.06 -13.10 2.38
N HIS A 275 -1.73 -13.00 2.41
CA HIS A 275 -0.91 -13.79 3.32
C HIS A 275 0.12 -12.99 4.14
N ALA A 276 0.28 -11.67 3.91
CA ALA A 276 1.21 -10.88 4.70
C ALA A 276 0.82 -10.84 6.19
N HIS A 277 1.82 -10.74 7.05
CA HIS A 277 1.69 -10.69 8.50
C HIS A 277 1.70 -9.27 9.07
N CYS A 278 1.99 -8.27 8.23
CA CYS A 278 1.95 -6.84 8.56
C CYS A 278 1.13 -6.08 7.50
N PRO A 279 0.85 -4.79 7.70
CA PRO A 279 0.24 -3.94 6.68
C PRO A 279 1.03 -3.95 5.37
N VAL A 280 0.30 -3.91 4.25
CA VAL A 280 0.87 -3.90 2.90
C VAL A 280 0.52 -2.59 2.22
N GLU A 281 1.53 -1.85 1.79
CA GLU A 281 1.39 -0.62 1.03
C GLU A 281 1.64 -0.87 -0.46
N ILE A 282 0.69 -0.46 -1.27
CA ILE A 282 0.79 -0.47 -2.73
C ILE A 282 1.01 0.97 -3.19
N VAL A 283 2.21 1.26 -3.69
CA VAL A 283 2.59 2.59 -4.17
C VAL A 283 2.48 2.63 -5.69
N PRO A 284 1.66 3.55 -6.26
CA PRO A 284 1.55 3.69 -7.70
C PRO A 284 2.91 4.09 -8.31
N ARG A 285 3.35 3.35 -9.32
CA ARG A 285 4.49 3.77 -10.13
C ARG A 285 4.03 4.87 -11.08
N GLN A 286 4.68 6.02 -11.06
CA GLN A 286 4.48 7.03 -12.09
C GLN A 286 4.96 6.46 -13.42
N VAL A 287 4.07 6.38 -14.39
CA VAL A 287 4.45 6.04 -15.76
C VAL A 287 5.24 7.25 -16.28
N HIS A 288 6.56 7.14 -16.37
CA HIS A 288 7.32 8.03 -17.24
C HIS A 288 6.84 7.71 -18.66
N GLU A 289 6.03 8.58 -19.25
CA GLU A 289 5.84 8.59 -20.70
C GLU A 289 7.25 8.66 -21.30
N ARG A 290 7.68 7.55 -21.88
CA ARG A 290 8.85 7.58 -22.77
C ARG A 290 8.46 8.55 -23.86
N SER A 291 9.06 9.73 -23.85
CA SER A 291 9.03 10.65 -24.98
C SER A 291 9.50 9.84 -26.19
N ARG A 292 8.55 9.43 -27.03
CA ARG A 292 8.91 8.91 -28.36
C ARG A 292 9.69 10.05 -29.03
N PRO A 293 10.91 9.79 -29.50
CA PRO A 293 11.56 10.75 -30.37
C PRO A 293 10.58 11.01 -31.52
N ARG A 294 10.18 12.25 -31.74
CA ARG A 294 9.59 12.65 -33.01
C ARG A 294 10.69 12.44 -34.04
N GLU A 295 10.57 11.39 -34.83
CA GLU A 295 11.33 11.30 -36.05
C GLU A 295 10.94 12.47 -36.97
N PRO A 296 11.93 13.06 -37.67
CA PRO A 296 11.74 14.22 -38.52
C PRO A 296 10.94 13.93 -39.79
#